data_926a7cb8b413e173141a57742d0b4956
#
_entry.id   926a7cb8b413e173141a57742d0b4956
#
_cell.length_a   1.000
_cell.length_b   1.000
_cell.length_c   1.000
_cell.angle_alpha   90.00
_cell.angle_beta   90.00
_cell.angle_gamma   90.00
#
_symmetry.space_group_name_H-M   'P 1'
#
loop_
_entity.id
_entity.type
_entity.pdbx_description
1 polymer ?
#
loop_
_entity_poly.entity_id
_entity_poly.type
_entity_poly.pdbx_seq_one_letter_code
_entity_poly.pdbx_strand_id
1 'polypeptide(L)'
;MRTKLLGAFCLLFPLLSVAADIQRITPITSDNSVKIEVTLSAEAGEHLLLDATIVGSQNKEKLCNFSKEYLFNHKTDTTVILATDQLTPKLWSPVSPVLYDLTLKAGKQTFQKRIGFRKFEMHNGVFYLNDKPIYLRGNALNPPDSGIPEQLEPSK
;
A
#
# COMPACT_ATOMS: atom_id res chain seq x y z
N MET A 1 -66.77 17.44 -15.68
CA MET A 1 -65.43 17.13 -16.18
C MET A 1 -64.50 16.92 -14.97
N ARG A 2 -64.10 15.70 -14.69
CA ARG A 2 -63.17 15.39 -13.57
C ARG A 2 -61.83 14.99 -14.18
N THR A 3 -60.86 15.88 -14.07
CA THR A 3 -59.46 15.66 -14.53
C THR A 3 -58.76 14.78 -13.50
N LYS A 4 -58.34 13.57 -13.89
CA LYS A 4 -57.50 12.69 -13.07
C LYS A 4 -56.03 13.11 -13.28
N LEU A 5 -55.40 13.63 -12.23
CA LEU A 5 -53.97 13.81 -12.17
C LEU A 5 -53.29 12.45 -11.96
N LEU A 6 -52.58 11.96 -12.96
CA LEU A 6 -51.71 10.79 -12.83
C LEU A 6 -50.38 11.27 -12.21
N GLY A 7 -50.20 10.98 -10.94
CA GLY A 7 -48.89 11.21 -10.28
C GLY A 7 -47.88 10.17 -10.75
N ALA A 8 -46.85 10.62 -11.48
CA ALA A 8 -45.69 9.78 -11.78
C ALA A 8 -44.85 9.60 -10.49
N PHE A 9 -44.94 8.40 -9.91
CA PHE A 9 -44.11 8.00 -8.78
C PHE A 9 -42.73 7.59 -9.33
N CYS A 10 -41.81 8.53 -9.31
CA CYS A 10 -40.40 8.30 -9.66
C CYS A 10 -39.76 7.47 -8.52
N LEU A 11 -39.65 6.15 -8.71
CA LEU A 11 -38.87 5.28 -7.83
C LEU A 11 -37.39 5.64 -7.98
N LEU A 12 -36.86 6.48 -7.07
CA LEU A 12 -35.43 6.61 -6.85
C LEU A 12 -34.91 5.29 -6.25
N PHE A 13 -34.44 4.40 -7.12
CA PHE A 13 -33.57 3.31 -6.66
C PHE A 13 -32.29 3.94 -6.16
N PRO A 14 -31.88 3.73 -4.88
CA PRO A 14 -30.54 4.09 -4.48
C PRO A 14 -29.57 3.23 -5.31
N LEU A 15 -28.77 3.87 -6.14
CA LEU A 15 -27.59 3.25 -6.73
C LEU A 15 -26.71 2.80 -5.54
N LEU A 16 -26.80 1.53 -5.18
CA LEU A 16 -25.83 0.88 -4.31
C LEU A 16 -24.51 0.94 -5.08
N SER A 17 -23.70 1.96 -4.80
CA SER A 17 -22.31 1.98 -5.21
C SER A 17 -21.62 0.83 -4.48
N VAL A 18 -21.45 -0.29 -5.18
CA VAL A 18 -20.61 -1.38 -4.73
C VAL A 18 -19.19 -0.84 -4.75
N ALA A 19 -18.57 -0.72 -3.60
CA ALA A 19 -17.18 -0.27 -3.50
C ALA A 19 -16.25 -1.43 -3.86
N ALA A 20 -15.20 -1.17 -4.65
CA ALA A 20 -14.19 -2.16 -5.00
C ALA A 20 -13.73 -2.95 -3.77
N ASP A 21 -13.70 -4.26 -3.89
CA ASP A 21 -13.22 -5.14 -2.81
C ASP A 21 -11.69 -5.24 -2.86
N ILE A 22 -11.03 -4.58 -1.91
CA ILE A 22 -9.58 -4.54 -1.83
C ILE A 22 -9.07 -5.74 -1.06
N GLN A 23 -8.38 -6.63 -1.76
CA GLN A 23 -7.85 -7.88 -1.23
C GLN A 23 -6.44 -7.71 -0.67
N ARG A 24 -5.59 -6.89 -1.31
CA ARG A 24 -4.20 -6.74 -0.92
C ARG A 24 -3.63 -5.36 -1.28
N ILE A 25 -2.78 -4.82 -0.39
CA ILE A 25 -2.02 -3.60 -0.63
C ILE A 25 -0.54 -3.88 -0.34
N THR A 26 0.31 -3.65 -1.34
CA THR A 26 1.75 -3.89 -1.26
C THR A 26 2.52 -2.63 -1.63
N PRO A 27 3.00 -1.84 -0.66
CA PRO A 27 3.91 -0.73 -0.94
C PRO A 27 5.32 -1.26 -1.21
N ILE A 28 5.93 -0.77 -2.27
CA ILE A 28 7.29 -1.05 -2.72
C ILE A 28 8.02 0.28 -2.78
N THR A 29 9.12 0.41 -2.07
CA THR A 29 9.92 1.64 -1.98
C THR A 29 11.30 1.44 -2.59
N SER A 30 11.85 2.50 -3.16
CA SER A 30 13.28 2.62 -3.49
C SER A 30 13.92 3.74 -2.65
N ASP A 31 15.03 4.31 -3.12
CA ASP A 31 15.66 5.49 -2.53
C ASP A 31 14.87 6.78 -2.77
N ASN A 32 14.18 6.90 -3.90
CA ASN A 32 13.51 8.13 -4.33
C ASN A 32 12.09 7.93 -4.87
N SER A 33 11.53 6.72 -4.74
CA SER A 33 10.20 6.42 -5.29
C SER A 33 9.39 5.50 -4.39
N VAL A 34 8.09 5.52 -4.58
CA VAL A 34 7.15 4.56 -4.00
C VAL A 34 6.13 4.12 -5.05
N LYS A 35 5.91 2.81 -5.11
CA LYS A 35 4.88 2.16 -5.90
C LYS A 35 3.97 1.39 -4.93
N ILE A 36 2.67 1.61 -5.03
CA ILE A 36 1.65 0.91 -4.23
C ILE A 36 0.85 0.04 -5.18
N GLU A 37 0.98 -1.27 -5.05
CA GLU A 37 0.17 -2.24 -5.77
C GLU A 37 -1.08 -2.55 -4.95
N VAL A 38 -2.25 -2.37 -5.55
CA VAL A 38 -3.56 -2.64 -4.94
C VAL A 38 -4.26 -3.71 -5.75
N THR A 39 -4.34 -4.91 -5.19
CA THR A 39 -5.09 -6.04 -5.76
C THR A 39 -6.53 -5.95 -5.28
N LEU A 40 -7.47 -5.97 -6.21
CA LEU A 40 -8.89 -5.75 -5.94
C LEU A 40 -9.79 -6.47 -6.95
N SER A 41 -11.04 -6.65 -6.55
CA SER A 41 -12.14 -7.00 -7.44
C SER A 41 -13.03 -5.76 -7.63
N ALA A 42 -13.34 -5.44 -8.88
CA ALA A 42 -14.19 -4.30 -9.24
C ALA A 42 -15.33 -4.72 -10.18
N GLU A 43 -16.46 -4.05 -10.08
CA GLU A 43 -17.60 -4.21 -10.98
C GLU A 43 -17.55 -3.22 -12.15
N ALA A 44 -18.31 -3.51 -13.21
CA ALA A 44 -18.41 -2.63 -14.36
C ALA A 44 -19.03 -1.27 -13.99
N GLY A 45 -18.42 -0.18 -14.48
CA GLY A 45 -18.85 1.19 -14.20
C GLY A 45 -18.34 1.75 -12.87
N GLU A 46 -17.53 1.00 -12.13
CA GLU A 46 -17.02 1.44 -10.84
C GLU A 46 -15.86 2.43 -11.01
N HIS A 47 -15.88 3.49 -10.19
CA HIS A 47 -14.82 4.48 -10.05
C HIS A 47 -14.10 4.29 -8.72
N LEU A 48 -12.78 4.16 -8.76
CA LEU A 48 -11.93 4.06 -7.58
C LEU A 48 -10.89 5.17 -7.58
N LEU A 49 -11.01 6.09 -6.62
CA LEU A 49 -9.93 7.05 -6.32
C LEU A 49 -9.01 6.44 -5.27
N LEU A 50 -7.75 6.31 -5.62
CA LEU A 50 -6.65 6.02 -4.69
C LEU A 50 -5.95 7.32 -4.34
N ASP A 51 -5.86 7.64 -3.05
CA ASP A 51 -5.17 8.83 -2.53
C ASP A 51 -4.20 8.42 -1.43
N ALA A 52 -2.90 8.60 -1.69
CA ALA A 52 -1.84 8.23 -0.78
C ALA A 52 -1.16 9.46 -0.19
N THR A 53 -0.98 9.47 1.12
CA THR A 53 -0.22 10.47 1.86
C THR A 53 0.91 9.78 2.63
N ILE A 54 2.12 10.33 2.54
CA ILE A 54 3.30 9.85 3.27
C ILE A 54 3.84 10.97 4.16
N VAL A 55 3.99 10.67 5.44
CA VAL A 55 4.53 11.59 6.45
C VAL A 55 5.64 10.93 7.24
N GLY A 56 6.60 11.69 7.73
CA GLY A 56 7.63 11.18 8.65
C GLY A 56 6.99 10.62 9.92
N SER A 57 7.36 9.41 10.33
CA SER A 57 6.74 8.77 11.50
C SER A 57 6.99 9.52 12.81
N GLN A 58 8.14 10.16 12.94
CA GLN A 58 8.52 10.89 14.16
C GLN A 58 8.09 12.35 14.13
N ASN A 59 8.48 13.10 13.09
CA ASN A 59 8.27 14.54 12.99
C ASN A 59 6.91 14.93 12.38
N LYS A 60 6.16 13.95 11.84
CA LYS A 60 4.89 14.16 11.13
C LYS A 60 4.96 15.13 9.94
N GLU A 61 6.16 15.42 9.48
CA GLU A 61 6.38 16.24 8.30
C GLU A 61 5.92 15.49 7.04
N LYS A 62 5.16 16.20 6.20
CA LYS A 62 4.63 15.63 4.98
C LYS A 62 5.74 15.47 3.95
N LEU A 63 5.98 14.25 3.50
CA LEU A 63 6.90 13.97 2.40
C LEU A 63 6.22 14.21 1.05
N CYS A 64 5.06 13.59 0.83
CA CYS A 64 4.29 13.74 -0.41
C CYS A 64 2.83 13.35 -0.23
N ASN A 65 2.04 13.73 -1.23
CA ASN A 65 0.68 13.24 -1.45
C ASN A 65 0.50 13.05 -2.96
N PHE A 66 -0.10 11.94 -3.36
CA PHE A 66 -0.35 11.61 -4.76
C PHE A 66 -1.59 10.74 -4.88
N SER A 67 -2.32 10.93 -5.98
CA SER A 67 -3.58 10.23 -6.21
C SER A 67 -3.72 9.79 -7.65
N LYS A 68 -4.57 8.79 -7.87
CA LYS A 68 -4.94 8.32 -9.19
C LYS A 68 -6.34 7.74 -9.18
N GLU A 69 -7.13 8.06 -10.20
CA GLU A 69 -8.45 7.53 -10.40
C GLU A 69 -8.43 6.39 -11.43
N TYR A 70 -9.25 5.37 -11.17
CA TYR A 70 -9.45 4.22 -12.04
C TYR A 70 -10.94 4.08 -12.35
N LEU A 71 -11.24 3.81 -13.62
CA LEU A 71 -12.57 3.45 -14.10
C LEU A 71 -12.53 2.02 -14.62
N PHE A 72 -13.39 1.16 -14.13
CA PHE A 72 -13.49 -0.24 -14.55
C PHE A 72 -14.67 -0.40 -15.51
N ASN A 73 -14.38 -0.70 -16.79
CA ASN A 73 -15.41 -0.83 -17.82
C ASN A 73 -16.11 -2.20 -17.82
N HIS A 74 -15.56 -3.16 -17.11
CA HIS A 74 -16.09 -4.52 -16.94
C HIS A 74 -15.70 -5.07 -15.57
N LYS A 75 -16.44 -6.08 -15.11
CA LYS A 75 -16.06 -6.80 -13.90
C LYS A 75 -14.68 -7.42 -14.04
N THR A 76 -13.80 -7.18 -13.09
CA THR A 76 -12.40 -7.63 -13.16
C THR A 76 -11.78 -7.85 -11.79
N ASP A 77 -10.93 -8.87 -11.72
CA ASP A 77 -9.96 -9.05 -10.63
C ASP A 77 -8.62 -8.58 -11.17
N THR A 78 -8.05 -7.55 -10.59
CA THR A 78 -6.86 -6.91 -11.12
C THR A 78 -5.97 -6.29 -10.05
N THR A 79 -4.75 -5.93 -10.45
CA THR A 79 -3.85 -5.12 -9.63
C THR A 79 -3.64 -3.77 -10.31
N VAL A 80 -4.07 -2.71 -9.63
CA VAL A 80 -3.82 -1.33 -10.06
C VAL A 80 -2.60 -0.76 -9.34
N ILE A 81 -1.94 0.22 -9.97
CA ILE A 81 -0.68 0.77 -9.49
C ILE A 81 -0.81 2.27 -9.27
N LEU A 82 -0.60 2.70 -8.03
CA LEU A 82 -0.43 4.09 -7.66
C LEU A 82 1.05 4.33 -7.35
N ALA A 83 1.73 5.22 -8.11
CA ALA A 83 3.16 5.46 -7.97
C ALA A 83 3.52 6.93 -8.06
N THR A 84 4.62 7.29 -7.41
CA THR A 84 5.31 8.57 -7.56
C THR A 84 6.82 8.38 -7.42
N ASP A 85 7.57 9.26 -8.03
CA ASP A 85 9.03 9.29 -8.05
C ASP A 85 9.59 10.67 -7.70
N GLN A 86 10.89 10.87 -7.84
CA GLN A 86 11.61 12.11 -7.55
C GLN A 86 11.41 12.61 -6.10
N LEU A 87 11.17 11.69 -5.18
CA LEU A 87 11.10 11.98 -3.76
C LEU A 87 12.52 12.16 -3.19
N THR A 88 12.61 12.93 -2.10
CA THR A 88 13.87 13.14 -1.36
C THR A 88 13.74 12.70 0.10
N PRO A 89 13.42 11.40 0.35
CA PRO A 89 13.27 10.92 1.72
C PRO A 89 14.63 10.77 2.39
N LYS A 90 14.65 10.82 3.72
CA LYS A 90 15.78 10.29 4.49
C LYS A 90 15.76 8.77 4.41
N LEU A 91 16.87 8.17 3.97
CA LEU A 91 16.94 6.74 3.74
C LEU A 91 17.07 5.97 5.06
N TRP A 92 16.40 4.83 5.10
CA TRP A 92 16.49 3.89 6.20
C TRP A 92 17.82 3.12 6.16
N SER A 93 18.45 2.98 7.32
CA SER A 93 19.57 2.04 7.53
C SER A 93 19.52 1.48 8.95
N PRO A 94 20.24 0.38 9.27
CA PRO A 94 20.29 -0.17 10.63
C PRO A 94 20.80 0.83 11.69
N VAL A 95 21.67 1.75 11.32
CA VAL A 95 22.21 2.79 12.21
C VAL A 95 21.37 4.08 12.21
N SER A 96 20.49 4.24 11.24
CA SER A 96 19.55 5.38 11.13
C SER A 96 18.20 4.87 10.61
N PRO A 97 17.35 4.29 11.48
CA PRO A 97 16.12 3.61 11.09
C PRO A 97 14.97 4.61 10.86
N VAL A 98 15.14 5.49 9.87
CA VAL A 98 14.10 6.48 9.51
C VAL A 98 12.92 5.77 8.85
N LEU A 99 11.72 6.01 9.36
CA LEU A 99 10.48 5.43 8.89
C LEU A 99 9.44 6.51 8.58
N TYR A 100 8.50 6.15 7.72
CA TYR A 100 7.38 6.98 7.29
C TYR A 100 6.07 6.24 7.48
N ASP A 101 5.01 6.97 7.80
CA ASP A 101 3.66 6.47 7.88
C ASP A 101 2.96 6.75 6.54
N LEU A 102 2.64 5.69 5.82
CA LEU A 102 1.82 5.72 4.60
C LEU A 102 0.36 5.55 5.00
N THR A 103 -0.47 6.49 4.56
CA THR A 103 -1.94 6.38 4.62
C THR A 103 -2.47 6.33 3.19
N LEU A 104 -3.16 5.25 2.82
CA LEU A 104 -3.85 5.09 1.55
C LEU A 104 -5.35 5.12 1.77
N LYS A 105 -6.04 6.05 1.14
CA LYS A 105 -7.50 6.09 1.04
C LYS A 105 -7.92 5.48 -0.28
N ALA A 106 -8.88 4.56 -0.23
CA ALA A 106 -9.42 3.88 -1.39
C ALA A 106 -10.93 3.81 -1.24
N GLY A 107 -11.65 4.72 -1.88
CA GLY A 107 -13.08 4.93 -1.67
C GLY A 107 -13.38 5.25 -0.20
N LYS A 108 -14.16 4.38 0.48
CA LYS A 108 -14.50 4.53 1.91
C LYS A 108 -13.48 3.88 2.85
N GLN A 109 -12.53 3.13 2.33
CA GLN A 109 -11.54 2.39 3.12
C GLN A 109 -10.28 3.21 3.32
N THR A 110 -9.63 3.04 4.47
CA THR A 110 -8.35 3.67 4.79
C THR A 110 -7.39 2.62 5.31
N PHE A 111 -6.20 2.57 4.71
CA PHE A 111 -5.13 1.66 5.06
C PHE A 111 -3.93 2.44 5.55
N GLN A 112 -3.28 1.93 6.59
CA GLN A 112 -2.08 2.53 7.15
C GLN A 112 -0.96 1.50 7.21
N LYS A 113 0.23 1.90 6.80
CA LYS A 113 1.41 1.06 6.86
C LYS A 113 2.66 1.90 7.10
N ARG A 114 3.57 1.38 7.92
CA ARG A 114 4.88 1.98 8.10
C ARG A 114 5.85 1.47 7.04
N ILE A 115 6.56 2.38 6.39
CA ILE A 115 7.50 2.09 5.30
C ILE A 115 8.85 2.76 5.55
N GLY A 116 9.91 2.21 4.94
CA GLY A 116 11.22 2.83 4.92
C GLY A 116 11.72 2.92 3.48
N PHE A 117 12.35 4.02 3.13
CA PHE A 117 12.99 4.20 1.83
C PHE A 117 14.42 3.71 1.91
N ARG A 118 14.82 2.86 0.98
CA ARG A 118 16.18 2.34 0.89
C ARG A 118 16.48 1.85 -0.53
N LYS A 119 17.74 1.91 -0.91
CA LYS A 119 18.28 1.27 -2.09
C LYS A 119 19.06 0.03 -1.64
N PHE A 120 18.66 -1.15 -2.09
CA PHE A 120 19.37 -2.39 -1.79
C PHE A 120 19.69 -3.11 -3.09
N GLU A 121 20.98 -3.30 -3.35
CA GLU A 121 21.48 -3.83 -4.61
C GLU A 121 22.60 -4.84 -4.38
N MET A 122 22.91 -5.62 -5.42
CA MET A 122 24.07 -6.51 -5.44
C MET A 122 24.87 -6.25 -6.72
N HIS A 123 26.15 -5.93 -6.56
CA HIS A 123 27.08 -5.75 -7.65
C HIS A 123 28.32 -6.61 -7.39
N ASN A 124 28.72 -7.42 -8.39
CA ASN A 124 29.91 -8.29 -8.31
C ASN A 124 29.97 -9.16 -7.03
N GLY A 125 28.82 -9.68 -6.60
CA GLY A 125 28.73 -10.53 -5.40
C GLY A 125 28.77 -9.79 -4.06
N VAL A 126 28.82 -8.45 -4.06
CA VAL A 126 28.77 -7.61 -2.86
C VAL A 126 27.41 -6.93 -2.75
N PHE A 127 26.81 -6.98 -1.55
CA PHE A 127 25.57 -6.26 -1.26
C PHE A 127 25.85 -4.82 -0.87
N TYR A 128 24.97 -3.93 -1.36
CA TYR A 128 25.01 -2.49 -1.05
C TYR A 128 23.67 -2.05 -0.45
N LEU A 129 23.73 -1.25 0.58
CA LEU A 129 22.59 -0.54 1.16
C LEU A 129 22.87 0.96 1.10
N ASN A 130 22.04 1.69 0.32
CA ASN A 130 22.23 3.13 0.10
C ASN A 130 23.65 3.46 -0.37
N ASP A 131 24.11 2.74 -1.39
CA ASP A 131 25.45 2.85 -2.03
C ASP A 131 26.65 2.51 -1.11
N LYS A 132 26.39 1.97 0.08
CA LYS A 132 27.44 1.51 1.00
C LYS A 132 27.48 -0.01 1.05
N PRO A 133 28.65 -0.64 0.96
CA PRO A 133 28.76 -2.09 1.08
C PRO A 133 28.23 -2.56 2.45
N ILE A 134 27.48 -3.65 2.46
CA ILE A 134 26.91 -4.24 3.67
C ILE A 134 27.15 -5.75 3.70
N TYR A 135 27.49 -6.26 4.87
CA TYR A 135 27.59 -7.69 5.11
C TYR A 135 26.30 -8.21 5.77
N LEU A 136 25.64 -9.14 5.09
CA LEU A 136 24.47 -9.83 5.67
C LEU A 136 24.97 -10.92 6.62
N ARG A 137 24.50 -10.87 7.87
CA ARG A 137 24.72 -11.91 8.86
C ARG A 137 23.38 -12.60 9.13
N GLY A 138 23.36 -13.90 9.04
CA GLY A 138 22.17 -14.71 9.32
C GLY A 138 22.52 -15.90 10.21
N ASN A 139 21.62 -16.30 11.08
CA ASN A 139 21.65 -17.60 11.74
C ASN A 139 20.61 -18.50 11.08
N ALA A 140 20.98 -19.74 10.79
CA ALA A 140 20.03 -20.78 10.44
C ALA A 140 19.41 -21.29 11.75
N LEU A 141 18.11 -21.06 11.92
CA LEU A 141 17.32 -21.78 12.92
C LEU A 141 16.91 -23.11 12.26
N ASN A 142 17.46 -24.21 12.77
CA ASN A 142 17.02 -25.54 12.34
C ASN A 142 15.55 -25.75 12.78
N PRO A 143 14.78 -26.52 11.98
CA PRO A 143 13.40 -26.88 12.37
C PRO A 143 13.35 -27.60 13.74
N PRO A 144 12.16 -27.70 14.35
CA PRO A 144 11.98 -28.25 15.71
C PRO A 144 12.56 -29.63 15.98
N ASP A 145 12.74 -30.45 14.93
CA ASP A 145 13.34 -31.79 15.02
C ASP A 145 14.84 -31.77 15.35
N SER A 146 15.47 -30.62 15.38
CA SER A 146 16.90 -30.46 15.70
C SER A 146 17.21 -30.28 17.19
N GLY A 147 16.24 -30.41 18.06
CA GLY A 147 16.45 -30.46 19.50
C GLY A 147 16.71 -29.11 20.20
N ILE A 148 16.27 -27.97 19.61
CA ILE A 148 16.36 -26.66 20.24
C ILE A 148 14.96 -26.02 20.35
N PRO A 149 13.99 -26.66 21.05
CA PRO A 149 12.63 -26.09 21.20
C PRO A 149 12.61 -24.79 22.02
N GLU A 150 13.50 -24.66 23.02
CA GLU A 150 13.51 -23.52 23.94
C GLU A 150 13.91 -22.18 23.28
N GLN A 151 14.62 -22.21 22.14
CA GLN A 151 15.02 -20.98 21.46
C GLN A 151 13.91 -20.40 20.56
N LEU A 152 12.83 -21.12 20.34
CA LEU A 152 11.68 -20.72 19.54
C LEU A 152 10.49 -20.27 20.39
N GLU A 153 10.53 -20.48 21.70
CA GLU A 153 9.49 -19.99 22.62
C GLU A 153 9.70 -18.50 22.87
N PRO A 154 8.66 -17.66 22.67
CA PRO A 154 8.74 -16.26 23.10
C PRO A 154 8.92 -16.25 24.61
N SER A 155 9.92 -15.52 25.09
CA SER A 155 10.14 -15.27 26.52
C SER A 155 8.85 -14.74 27.15
N LYS A 156 8.31 -15.47 28.10
CA LYS A 156 7.13 -15.09 28.90
C LYS A 156 7.40 -13.83 29.70
#